data_25128d92c5e4517584c08395eadc7971
#
_entry.id   25128d92c5e4517584c08395eadc7971
#
_cell.length_a   1.000
_cell.length_b   1.000
_cell.length_c   1.000
_cell.angle_alpha   90.00
_cell.angle_beta   90.00
_cell.angle_gamma   90.00
#
_symmetry.space_group_name_H-M   'P 1'
#
loop_
_entity.id
_entity.type
_entity.pdbx_description
1 polymer ?
#
loop_
_entity_poly.entity_id
_entity_poly.type
_entity_poly.pdbx_seq_one_letter_code
_entity_poly.pdbx_strand_id
1 'polypeptide(L)'
;MRIWSRILIFFLAASFAACGESKVATPLETFKTYTKAIKAKDTKTMKLLLSDATIKLHEKEAKAQGVSVDDIVKRETLFSESQTSVNYRNEKIDGDKATLEVKNSFGSWETVPFVKEDGVWKIDKQGYAQQFQNDVEDEQNRKFDELINGGKPPSN
;
A
#
# COMPACT_ATOMS: atom_id res chain seq x y z
N MET A 1 -39.55 67.74 -3.29
CA MET A 1 -38.17 67.61 -2.80
C MET A 1 -38.12 66.30 -2.06
N ARG A 2 -37.79 65.18 -2.75
CA ARG A 2 -36.44 64.61 -2.97
C ARG A 2 -35.79 64.14 -1.66
N ILE A 3 -36.02 62.89 -1.29
CA ILE A 3 -34.99 62.07 -0.64
C ILE A 3 -35.17 60.64 -1.14
N TRP A 4 -34.42 60.27 -2.12
CA TRP A 4 -34.23 58.88 -2.55
C TRP A 4 -33.20 58.25 -1.64
N SER A 5 -33.71 57.44 -0.73
CA SER A 5 -32.88 56.65 0.18
C SER A 5 -32.22 55.51 -0.56
N ARG A 6 -30.90 55.50 -0.44
CA ARG A 6 -29.97 54.51 -0.98
C ARG A 6 -30.17 53.17 -0.26
N ILE A 7 -30.79 52.22 -0.91
CA ILE A 7 -30.71 50.82 -0.47
C ILE A 7 -29.56 50.18 -1.24
N LEU A 8 -28.40 50.15 -0.61
CA LEU A 8 -27.23 49.41 -1.05
C LEU A 8 -27.40 47.97 -0.59
N ILE A 9 -27.92 47.13 -1.48
CA ILE A 9 -28.03 45.69 -1.24
C ILE A 9 -26.61 45.10 -1.40
N PHE A 10 -25.97 44.83 -0.27
CA PHE A 10 -24.76 44.05 -0.20
C PHE A 10 -25.11 42.58 -0.51
N PHE A 11 -24.95 42.20 -1.77
CA PHE A 11 -24.92 40.78 -2.16
C PHE A 11 -23.59 40.20 -1.68
N LEU A 12 -23.59 39.66 -0.45
CA LEU A 12 -22.49 38.84 0.06
C LEU A 12 -22.54 37.50 -0.66
N ALA A 13 -21.84 37.41 -1.79
CA ALA A 13 -21.64 36.16 -2.48
C ALA A 13 -20.80 35.25 -1.58
N ALA A 14 -21.47 34.40 -0.82
CA ALA A 14 -20.83 33.28 -0.13
C ALA A 14 -20.34 32.31 -1.19
N SER A 15 -19.06 32.49 -1.64
CA SER A 15 -18.35 31.50 -2.41
C SER A 15 -18.11 30.29 -1.51
N PHE A 16 -19.01 29.32 -1.55
CA PHE A 16 -18.73 27.98 -1.07
C PHE A 16 -17.62 27.44 -1.95
N ALA A 17 -16.38 27.59 -1.49
CA ALA A 17 -15.29 26.76 -1.96
C ALA A 17 -15.67 25.31 -1.61
N ALA A 18 -16.26 24.61 -2.57
CA ALA A 18 -16.35 23.16 -2.53
C ALA A 18 -14.90 22.64 -2.56
N CYS A 19 -14.29 22.52 -1.38
CA CYS A 19 -13.15 21.62 -1.19
C CYS A 19 -13.69 20.24 -1.54
N GLY A 20 -13.51 19.82 -2.79
CA GLY A 20 -13.71 18.44 -3.17
C GLY A 20 -12.76 17.62 -2.29
N GLU A 21 -13.29 16.89 -1.31
CA GLU A 21 -12.53 15.87 -0.61
C GLU A 21 -11.91 14.98 -1.69
N SER A 22 -10.60 15.10 -1.87
CA SER A 22 -9.88 14.17 -2.73
C SER A 22 -10.05 12.80 -2.08
N LYS A 23 -10.90 11.97 -2.69
CA LYS A 23 -11.14 10.62 -2.21
C LYS A 23 -9.80 9.92 -2.08
N VAL A 24 -9.43 9.57 -0.86
CA VAL A 24 -8.20 8.83 -0.59
C VAL A 24 -8.22 7.54 -1.39
N ALA A 25 -7.18 7.30 -2.18
CA ALA A 25 -7.07 6.09 -2.99
C ALA A 25 -7.15 4.84 -2.10
N THR A 26 -7.86 3.81 -2.54
CA THR A 26 -7.91 2.52 -1.86
C THR A 26 -6.61 1.73 -2.08
N PRO A 27 -6.33 0.64 -1.32
CA PRO A 27 -5.21 -0.27 -1.61
C PRO A 27 -5.20 -0.74 -3.07
N LEU A 28 -6.37 -1.09 -3.62
CA LEU A 28 -6.52 -1.47 -5.02
C LEU A 28 -6.18 -0.33 -5.99
N GLU A 29 -6.60 0.89 -5.72
CA GLU A 29 -6.29 2.06 -6.55
C GLU A 29 -4.80 2.41 -6.48
N THR A 30 -4.19 2.31 -5.29
CA THR A 30 -2.74 2.42 -5.07
C THR A 30 -1.98 1.38 -5.89
N PHE A 31 -2.41 0.12 -5.83
CA PHE A 31 -1.83 -0.96 -6.60
C PHE A 31 -1.92 -0.73 -8.11
N LYS A 32 -3.08 -0.32 -8.62
CA LYS A 32 -3.25 0.04 -10.04
C LYS A 32 -2.32 1.17 -10.47
N THR A 33 -2.13 2.16 -9.61
CA THR A 33 -1.22 3.29 -9.88
C THR A 33 0.24 2.81 -9.90
N TYR A 34 0.63 1.94 -8.95
CA TYR A 34 1.95 1.31 -8.92
C TYR A 34 2.23 0.50 -10.20
N THR A 35 1.27 -0.31 -10.65
CA THR A 35 1.37 -1.09 -11.89
C THR A 35 1.55 -0.19 -13.13
N LYS A 36 0.84 0.95 -13.17
CA LYS A 36 1.02 1.93 -14.25
C LYS A 36 2.41 2.56 -14.21
N ALA A 37 2.92 2.88 -13.01
CA ALA A 37 4.25 3.44 -12.81
C ALA A 37 5.35 2.46 -13.27
N ILE A 38 5.22 1.16 -12.99
CA ILE A 38 6.13 0.12 -13.52
C ILE A 38 6.16 0.16 -15.04
N LYS A 39 5.00 0.12 -15.70
CA LYS A 39 4.89 0.15 -17.17
C LYS A 39 5.46 1.43 -17.78
N ALA A 40 5.31 2.56 -17.10
CA ALA A 40 5.86 3.86 -17.51
C ALA A 40 7.33 4.04 -17.12
N LYS A 41 7.94 3.09 -16.38
CA LYS A 41 9.29 3.20 -15.79
C LYS A 41 9.44 4.44 -14.89
N ASP A 42 8.32 4.87 -14.29
CA ASP A 42 8.28 6.02 -13.40
C ASP A 42 8.69 5.62 -11.97
N THR A 43 10.00 5.53 -11.77
CA THR A 43 10.59 5.14 -10.49
C THR A 43 10.23 6.11 -9.36
N LYS A 44 10.01 7.38 -9.67
CA LYS A 44 9.60 8.38 -8.67
C LYS A 44 8.23 8.02 -8.09
N THR A 45 7.24 7.78 -8.95
CA THR A 45 5.90 7.37 -8.53
C THR A 45 5.94 6.00 -7.83
N MET A 46 6.75 5.05 -8.33
CA MET A 46 6.92 3.75 -7.66
C MET A 46 7.38 3.93 -6.20
N LYS A 47 8.42 4.73 -5.94
CA LYS A 47 8.91 5.02 -4.59
C LYS A 47 7.86 5.67 -3.70
N LEU A 48 7.08 6.61 -4.23
CA LEU A 48 6.01 7.27 -3.46
C LEU A 48 4.90 6.33 -3.00
N LEU A 49 4.72 5.21 -3.68
CA LEU A 49 3.70 4.20 -3.36
C LEU A 49 4.21 3.04 -2.51
N LEU A 50 5.50 3.02 -2.17
CA LEU A 50 6.10 2.06 -1.24
C LEU A 50 6.09 2.62 0.19
N SER A 51 5.97 1.75 1.19
CA SER A 51 6.06 2.14 2.60
C SER A 51 7.46 2.63 2.96
N ASP A 52 7.55 3.46 3.99
CA ASP A 52 8.83 3.93 4.52
C ASP A 52 9.74 2.76 4.93
N ALA A 53 9.14 1.70 5.48
CA ALA A 53 9.87 0.48 5.84
C ALA A 53 10.45 -0.21 4.59
N THR A 54 9.67 -0.31 3.51
CA THR A 54 10.15 -0.86 2.23
C THR A 54 11.25 -0.01 1.62
N ILE A 55 11.12 1.31 1.64
CA ILE A 55 12.15 2.22 1.13
C ILE A 55 13.47 2.07 1.92
N LYS A 56 13.40 2.01 3.26
CA LYS A 56 14.60 1.78 4.11
C LYS A 56 15.27 0.43 3.81
N LEU A 57 14.48 -0.60 3.53
CA LEU A 57 15.02 -1.89 3.09
C LEU A 57 15.78 -1.74 1.77
N HIS A 58 15.19 -1.09 0.77
CA HIS A 58 15.82 -0.84 -0.53
C HIS A 58 17.07 0.04 -0.41
N GLU A 59 17.11 1.02 0.49
CA GLU A 59 18.30 1.82 0.77
C GLU A 59 19.44 0.96 1.34
N LYS A 60 19.13 0.05 2.27
CA LYS A 60 20.10 -0.88 2.83
C LYS A 60 20.66 -1.83 1.76
N GLU A 61 19.81 -2.36 0.90
CA GLU A 61 20.21 -3.24 -0.20
C GLU A 61 21.05 -2.49 -1.25
N ALA A 62 20.64 -1.29 -1.64
CA ALA A 62 21.36 -0.43 -2.56
C ALA A 62 22.78 -0.16 -2.06
N LYS A 63 22.93 0.19 -0.77
CA LYS A 63 24.22 0.40 -0.12
C LYS A 63 25.08 -0.86 -0.12
N ALA A 64 24.49 -2.03 0.20
CA ALA A 64 25.20 -3.30 0.23
C ALA A 64 25.70 -3.75 -1.16
N GLN A 65 24.96 -3.41 -2.21
CA GLN A 65 25.26 -3.79 -3.60
C GLN A 65 26.02 -2.71 -4.38
N GLY A 66 26.21 -1.51 -3.82
CA GLY A 66 26.88 -0.41 -4.50
C GLY A 66 26.09 0.16 -5.70
N VAL A 67 24.75 0.09 -5.65
CA VAL A 67 23.84 0.58 -6.69
C VAL A 67 22.91 1.68 -6.14
N SER A 68 22.13 2.33 -6.98
CA SER A 68 21.15 3.32 -6.53
C SER A 68 19.87 2.64 -5.99
N VAL A 69 19.14 3.34 -5.14
CA VAL A 69 17.79 2.91 -4.68
C VAL A 69 16.85 2.73 -5.87
N ASP A 70 16.98 3.60 -6.89
CA ASP A 70 16.18 3.51 -8.11
C ASP A 70 16.42 2.22 -8.88
N ASP A 71 17.65 1.70 -8.87
CA ASP A 71 17.98 0.42 -9.50
C ASP A 71 17.35 -0.76 -8.74
N ILE A 72 17.35 -0.71 -7.40
CA ILE A 72 16.65 -1.71 -6.58
C ILE A 72 15.14 -1.67 -6.86
N VAL A 73 14.53 -0.48 -6.80
CA VAL A 73 13.08 -0.31 -7.04
C VAL A 73 12.67 -0.83 -8.42
N LYS A 74 13.45 -0.58 -9.46
CA LYS A 74 13.18 -1.08 -10.82
C LYS A 74 13.30 -2.60 -10.91
N ARG A 75 14.30 -3.18 -10.26
CA ARG A 75 14.56 -4.63 -10.31
C ARG A 75 13.53 -5.42 -9.49
N GLU A 76 13.12 -4.88 -8.35
CA GLU A 76 12.24 -5.56 -7.40
C GLU A 76 10.77 -5.23 -7.61
N THR A 77 10.37 -5.09 -8.86
CA THR A 77 8.95 -4.91 -9.19
C THR A 77 8.17 -6.20 -8.90
N LEU A 78 6.93 -6.04 -8.43
CA LEU A 78 6.01 -7.16 -8.19
C LEU A 78 5.57 -7.85 -9.49
N PHE A 79 5.83 -7.23 -10.64
CA PHE A 79 5.38 -7.70 -11.96
C PHE A 79 6.42 -7.43 -13.03
N SER A 80 6.41 -8.28 -14.06
CA SER A 80 7.15 -8.03 -15.30
C SER A 80 6.53 -6.84 -16.05
N GLU A 81 7.36 -5.96 -16.62
CA GLU A 81 6.93 -4.87 -17.51
C GLU A 81 6.10 -5.36 -18.71
N SER A 82 6.35 -6.60 -19.13
CA SER A 82 5.64 -7.25 -20.25
C SER A 82 4.25 -7.75 -19.87
N GLN A 83 3.88 -7.78 -18.60
CA GLN A 83 2.56 -8.24 -18.18
C GLN A 83 1.49 -7.21 -18.56
N THR A 84 0.68 -7.54 -19.55
CA THR A 84 -0.32 -6.61 -20.14
C THR A 84 -1.50 -6.35 -19.21
N SER A 85 -1.90 -7.34 -18.41
CA SER A 85 -3.00 -7.23 -17.45
C SER A 85 -2.62 -7.89 -16.13
N VAL A 86 -3.11 -7.32 -15.04
CA VAL A 86 -2.94 -7.86 -13.69
C VAL A 86 -4.33 -8.17 -13.14
N ASN A 87 -4.57 -9.43 -12.80
CA ASN A 87 -5.79 -9.85 -12.13
C ASN A 87 -5.62 -9.69 -10.61
N TYR A 88 -6.66 -9.24 -9.93
CA TYR A 88 -6.68 -9.02 -8.49
C TYR A 88 -8.02 -9.45 -7.89
N ARG A 89 -8.02 -9.81 -6.62
CA ARG A 89 -9.20 -10.19 -5.85
C ARG A 89 -8.95 -10.03 -4.34
N ASN A 90 -9.97 -10.24 -3.54
CA ASN A 90 -9.87 -10.36 -2.09
C ASN A 90 -9.16 -9.18 -1.40
N GLU A 91 -9.51 -7.92 -1.79
CA GLU A 91 -9.10 -6.75 -1.02
C GLU A 91 -9.68 -6.84 0.39
N LYS A 92 -8.81 -6.81 1.40
CA LYS A 92 -9.19 -6.80 2.82
C LYS A 92 -8.53 -5.60 3.48
N ILE A 93 -9.29 -4.85 4.25
CA ILE A 93 -8.81 -3.67 5.01
C ILE A 93 -9.10 -3.93 6.48
N ASP A 94 -8.08 -3.79 7.31
CA ASP A 94 -8.15 -3.90 8.76
C ASP A 94 -7.39 -2.72 9.39
N GLY A 95 -8.12 -1.69 9.78
CA GLY A 95 -7.55 -0.44 10.29
C GLY A 95 -6.59 0.21 9.28
N ASP A 96 -5.32 0.34 9.66
CA ASP A 96 -4.25 0.91 8.83
C ASP A 96 -3.44 -0.16 8.09
N LYS A 97 -3.91 -1.40 8.07
CA LYS A 97 -3.34 -2.51 7.28
C LYS A 97 -4.34 -2.99 6.25
N ALA A 98 -3.83 -3.44 5.12
CA ALA A 98 -4.67 -4.07 4.09
C ALA A 98 -3.88 -5.12 3.31
N THR A 99 -4.62 -6.01 2.66
CA THR A 99 -4.06 -7.01 1.75
C THR A 99 -4.87 -7.06 0.46
N LEU A 100 -4.19 -7.37 -0.65
CA LEU A 100 -4.79 -7.59 -1.95
C LEU A 100 -4.17 -8.84 -2.57
N GLU A 101 -4.98 -9.80 -3.00
CA GLU A 101 -4.45 -10.93 -3.77
C GLU A 101 -4.30 -10.54 -5.24
N VAL A 102 -3.13 -10.83 -5.79
CA VAL A 102 -2.76 -10.48 -7.16
C VAL A 102 -2.22 -11.70 -7.87
N LYS A 103 -2.60 -11.89 -9.14
CA LYS A 103 -2.13 -13.00 -9.94
C LYS A 103 -0.79 -12.65 -10.57
N ASN A 104 0.27 -13.41 -10.21
CA ASN A 104 1.61 -13.21 -10.76
C ASN A 104 1.73 -13.72 -12.20
N SER A 105 2.91 -13.54 -12.81
CA SER A 105 3.20 -13.98 -14.18
C SER A 105 3.17 -15.51 -14.38
N PHE A 106 3.29 -16.29 -13.29
CA PHE A 106 3.20 -17.75 -13.30
C PHE A 106 1.77 -18.27 -13.12
N GLY A 107 0.80 -17.37 -12.96
CA GLY A 107 -0.60 -17.72 -12.75
C GLY A 107 -0.99 -18.02 -11.31
N SER A 108 -0.07 -17.90 -10.36
CA SER A 108 -0.32 -18.09 -8.92
C SER A 108 -0.82 -16.80 -8.28
N TRP A 109 -1.62 -16.94 -7.22
CA TRP A 109 -2.09 -15.82 -6.42
C TRP A 109 -1.07 -15.51 -5.33
N GLU A 110 -0.68 -14.24 -5.23
CA GLU A 110 0.24 -13.71 -4.22
C GLU A 110 -0.47 -12.61 -3.44
N THR A 111 -0.22 -12.56 -2.14
CA THR A 111 -0.74 -11.51 -1.27
C THR A 111 0.20 -10.30 -1.31
N VAL A 112 -0.34 -9.15 -1.66
CA VAL A 112 0.34 -7.85 -1.58
C VAL A 112 -0.15 -7.14 -0.34
N PRO A 113 0.71 -6.87 0.63
CA PRO A 113 0.35 -6.14 1.84
C PRO A 113 0.46 -4.63 1.64
N PHE A 114 -0.36 -3.92 2.39
CA PHE A 114 -0.39 -2.46 2.43
C PHE A 114 -0.41 -1.97 3.87
N VAL A 115 0.17 -0.80 4.07
CA VAL A 115 0.06 -0.02 5.30
C VAL A 115 -0.42 1.39 4.96
N LYS A 116 -1.14 2.02 5.86
CA LYS A 116 -1.60 3.39 5.70
C LYS A 116 -0.64 4.31 6.44
N GLU A 117 0.10 5.14 5.70
CA GLU A 117 1.03 6.14 6.21
C GLU A 117 0.51 7.53 5.83
N ASP A 118 0.38 8.42 6.80
CA ASP A 118 -0.16 9.79 6.62
C ASP A 118 -1.50 9.83 5.87
N GLY A 119 -2.36 8.85 6.12
CA GLY A 119 -3.66 8.72 5.48
C GLY A 119 -3.63 8.16 4.05
N VAL A 120 -2.46 7.78 3.53
CA VAL A 120 -2.27 7.24 2.17
C VAL A 120 -1.86 5.77 2.23
N TRP A 121 -2.48 4.93 1.41
CA TRP A 121 -2.09 3.53 1.30
C TRP A 121 -0.77 3.37 0.56
N LYS A 122 0.13 2.57 1.16
CA LYS A 122 1.46 2.25 0.64
C LYS A 122 1.63 0.73 0.57
N ILE A 123 2.37 0.24 -0.41
CA ILE A 123 2.74 -1.17 -0.52
C ILE A 123 3.85 -1.45 0.50
N ASP A 124 3.64 -2.43 1.38
CA ASP A 124 4.55 -2.76 2.47
C ASP A 124 5.17 -4.15 2.29
N LYS A 125 6.23 -4.24 1.48
CA LYS A 125 6.95 -5.49 1.24
C LYS A 125 7.65 -6.02 2.49
N GLN A 126 8.09 -5.14 3.39
CA GLN A 126 8.79 -5.55 4.61
C GLN A 126 7.83 -6.13 5.65
N GLY A 127 6.67 -5.52 5.83
CA GLY A 127 5.64 -6.03 6.74
C GLY A 127 5.21 -7.45 6.37
N TYR A 128 5.15 -7.76 5.08
CA TYR A 128 4.86 -9.11 4.59
C TYR A 128 5.95 -10.12 5.00
N ALA A 129 7.22 -9.78 4.82
CA ALA A 129 8.32 -10.67 5.19
C ALA A 129 8.33 -10.97 6.69
N GLN A 130 8.07 -9.96 7.54
CA GLN A 130 7.94 -10.14 8.98
C GLN A 130 6.71 -10.98 9.35
N GLN A 131 5.56 -10.73 8.74
CA GLN A 131 4.35 -11.51 9.00
C GLN A 131 4.56 -12.98 8.62
N PHE A 132 5.17 -13.24 7.47
CA PHE A 132 5.50 -14.61 7.04
C PHE A 132 6.46 -15.31 8.01
N GLN A 133 7.47 -14.61 8.52
CA GLN A 133 8.38 -15.17 9.53
C GLN A 133 7.65 -15.50 10.82
N ASN A 134 6.78 -14.60 11.31
CA ASN A 134 5.99 -14.84 12.50
C ASN A 134 5.03 -16.03 12.32
N ASP A 135 4.34 -16.11 11.18
CA ASP A 135 3.43 -17.22 10.87
C ASP A 135 4.16 -18.58 10.84
N VAL A 136 5.38 -18.61 10.29
CA VAL A 136 6.23 -19.83 10.28
C VAL A 136 6.70 -20.19 11.70
N GLU A 137 7.10 -19.22 12.49
CA GLU A 137 7.52 -19.42 13.88
C GLU A 137 6.38 -19.91 14.75
N ASP A 138 5.19 -19.31 14.63
CA ASP A 138 3.98 -19.74 15.34
C ASP A 138 3.57 -21.16 14.94
N GLU A 139 3.62 -21.51 13.67
CA GLU A 139 3.34 -22.87 13.19
C GLU A 139 4.35 -23.89 13.71
N GLN A 140 5.65 -23.53 13.77
CA GLN A 140 6.67 -24.39 14.35
C GLN A 140 6.47 -24.56 15.86
N ASN A 141 6.17 -23.49 16.58
CA ASN A 141 5.90 -23.53 18.01
C ASN A 141 4.66 -24.40 18.30
N ARG A 142 3.58 -24.23 17.53
CA ARG A 142 2.38 -25.05 17.66
C ARG A 142 2.67 -26.53 17.43
N LYS A 143 3.43 -26.90 16.39
CA LYS A 143 3.84 -28.30 16.14
C LYS A 143 4.70 -28.86 17.26
N PHE A 144 5.59 -28.04 17.78
CA PHE A 144 6.44 -28.42 18.90
C PHE A 144 5.61 -28.66 20.18
N ASP A 145 4.64 -27.82 20.49
CA ASP A 145 3.72 -27.99 21.62
C ASP A 145 2.82 -29.22 21.45
N GLU A 146 2.37 -29.50 20.25
CA GLU A 146 1.60 -30.73 19.93
C GLU A 146 2.46 -31.99 20.17
N LEU A 147 3.74 -31.95 19.82
CA LEU A 147 4.66 -33.09 20.02
C LEU A 147 4.97 -33.30 21.52
N ILE A 148 5.18 -32.23 22.29
CA ILE A 148 5.53 -32.33 23.72
C ILE A 148 4.31 -32.65 24.58
N ASN A 149 3.18 -32.01 24.30
CA ASN A 149 1.99 -32.08 25.16
C ASN A 149 0.94 -33.11 24.64
N GLY A 150 1.26 -33.91 23.63
CA GLY A 150 0.36 -34.90 23.08
C GLY A 150 -0.96 -34.35 22.55
N GLY A 151 -0.91 -33.11 22.02
CA GLY A 151 -2.09 -32.46 21.43
C GLY A 151 -3.13 -31.94 22.45
N LYS A 152 -2.82 -31.82 23.71
CA LYS A 152 -3.72 -31.18 24.67
C LYS A 152 -3.67 -29.65 24.50
N PRO A 153 -4.83 -28.99 24.35
CA PRO A 153 -4.87 -27.54 24.33
C PRO A 153 -4.35 -26.96 25.64
N PRO A 154 -3.70 -25.79 25.63
CA PRO A 154 -3.22 -25.13 26.83
C PRO A 154 -4.40 -24.93 27.82
N SER A 155 -4.21 -25.39 29.05
CA SER A 155 -5.19 -25.16 30.12
C SER A 155 -5.14 -23.67 30.51
N ASN A 156 -6.25 -22.97 30.29
CA ASN A 156 -6.46 -21.63 30.85
C ASN A 156 -6.45 -21.64 32.37
#